data_d3e76bd003d9fb7ef9d312c2d50bd218
#
_entry.id   d3e76bd003d9fb7ef9d312c2d50bd218
#
_cell.length_a   1.000
_cell.length_b   1.000
_cell.length_c   1.000
_cell.angle_alpha   90.00
_cell.angle_beta   90.00
_cell.angle_gamma   90.00
#
_symmetry.space_group_name_H-M   'P 1'
#
loop_
_entity.id
_entity.type
_entity.pdbx_description
1 polymer ?
#
loop_
_entity_poly.entity_id
_entity_poly.type
_entity_poly.pdbx_seq_one_letter_code
_entity_poly.pdbx_strand_id
1 'polypeptide(L)'
;MKALFIGGTGTISMGIVKKLSEDPLWDVYLLNRGNRKSEVPGNIHQITADIHNEKEAAEKLSGMTFDVVSDFIAFDVASVERDYRLFKDKTKQFIFISSASAYNKPAASYVITEGTTLANPHWEYSRNKIACEEFLF
;
A
#
# COMPACT_ATOMS: atom_id res chain seq x y z
N MET A 1 -3.68 3.66 17.96
CA MET A 1 -2.94 3.98 16.72
C MET A 1 -3.89 3.89 15.53
N LYS A 2 -3.69 4.70 14.48
CA LYS A 2 -4.53 4.69 13.28
C LYS A 2 -3.78 4.11 12.10
N ALA A 3 -4.30 3.06 11.48
CA ALA A 3 -3.75 2.44 10.28
C ALA A 3 -4.70 2.61 9.09
N LEU A 4 -4.21 3.12 7.96
CA LEU A 4 -4.96 3.18 6.71
C LEU A 4 -4.40 2.16 5.71
N PHE A 5 -5.28 1.39 5.11
CA PHE A 5 -4.95 0.45 4.05
C PHE A 5 -5.58 0.90 2.73
N ILE A 6 -4.75 1.18 1.73
CA ILE A 6 -5.17 1.45 0.36
C ILE A 6 -5.20 0.12 -0.38
N GLY A 7 -6.39 -0.28 -0.87
CA GLY A 7 -6.59 -1.62 -1.43
C GLY A 7 -6.69 -2.74 -0.38
N GLY A 8 -7.12 -2.40 0.84
CA GLY A 8 -7.19 -3.31 1.99
C GLY A 8 -8.17 -4.49 1.87
N THR A 9 -8.91 -4.62 0.78
CA THR A 9 -9.82 -5.76 0.50
C THR A 9 -9.21 -6.82 -0.41
N GLY A 10 -7.90 -6.76 -0.67
CA GLY A 10 -7.15 -7.76 -1.43
C GLY A 10 -6.87 -9.02 -0.60
N THR A 11 -6.41 -10.08 -1.27
CA THR A 11 -6.11 -11.38 -0.63
C THR A 11 -5.04 -11.25 0.45
N ILE A 12 -3.98 -10.49 0.19
CA ILE A 12 -2.88 -10.29 1.15
C ILE A 12 -3.29 -9.32 2.25
N SER A 13 -3.82 -8.15 1.87
CA SER A 13 -4.15 -7.08 2.81
C SER A 13 -5.24 -7.46 3.80
N MET A 14 -6.26 -8.24 3.40
CA MET A 14 -7.37 -8.60 4.27
C MET A 14 -6.94 -9.42 5.50
N GLY A 15 -5.94 -10.28 5.36
CA GLY A 15 -5.38 -11.02 6.49
C GLY A 15 -4.78 -10.09 7.55
N ILE A 16 -4.04 -9.06 7.11
CA ILE A 16 -3.45 -8.06 7.99
C ILE A 16 -4.53 -7.17 8.61
N VAL A 17 -5.48 -6.70 7.79
CA VAL A 17 -6.61 -5.88 8.21
C VAL A 17 -7.42 -6.56 9.32
N LYS A 18 -7.79 -7.83 9.12
CA LYS A 18 -8.51 -8.61 10.14
C LYS A 18 -7.71 -8.74 11.43
N LYS A 19 -6.43 -9.08 11.30
CA LYS A 19 -5.56 -9.25 12.47
C LYS A 19 -5.42 -7.98 13.29
N LEU A 20 -5.23 -6.82 12.63
CA LEU A 20 -5.16 -5.54 13.33
C LEU A 20 -6.50 -5.12 13.93
N SER A 21 -7.63 -5.44 13.29
CA SER A 21 -8.95 -5.12 13.82
C SER A 21 -9.32 -5.88 15.10
N GLU A 22 -8.62 -6.96 15.41
CA GLU A 22 -8.78 -7.71 16.67
C GLU A 22 -8.05 -7.04 17.85
N ASP A 23 -7.10 -6.14 17.58
CA ASP A 23 -6.30 -5.45 18.60
C ASP A 23 -6.94 -4.08 18.91
N PRO A 24 -7.44 -3.86 20.15
CA PRO A 24 -8.09 -2.61 20.53
C PRO A 24 -7.19 -1.38 20.52
N LEU A 25 -5.88 -1.54 20.35
CA LEU A 25 -4.93 -0.45 20.21
C LEU A 25 -4.95 0.18 18.81
N TRP A 26 -5.62 -0.47 17.84
CA TRP A 26 -5.67 -0.04 16.46
C TRP A 26 -7.06 0.38 16.00
N ASP A 27 -7.13 1.59 15.45
CA ASP A 27 -8.25 2.04 14.62
C ASP A 27 -7.88 1.76 13.16
N VAL A 28 -8.58 0.83 12.52
CA VAL A 28 -8.28 0.40 11.17
C VAL A 28 -9.21 1.08 10.17
N TYR A 29 -8.60 1.69 9.15
CA TYR A 29 -9.27 2.37 8.05
C TYR A 29 -8.97 1.67 6.73
N LEU A 30 -9.97 1.53 5.87
CA LEU A 30 -9.81 1.04 4.49
C LEU A 30 -10.22 2.12 3.51
N LEU A 31 -9.34 2.45 2.57
CA LEU A 31 -9.67 3.24 1.40
C LEU A 31 -9.81 2.32 0.19
N ASN A 32 -11.01 2.25 -0.36
CA ASN A 32 -11.32 1.42 -1.52
C ASN A 32 -12.50 2.00 -2.30
N ARG A 33 -12.71 1.50 -3.54
CA ARG A 33 -13.81 1.95 -4.43
C ARG A 33 -15.19 1.40 -4.07
N GLY A 34 -15.30 0.58 -3.03
CA GLY A 34 -16.56 -0.05 -2.62
C GLY A 34 -17.09 -1.17 -3.54
N ASN A 35 -16.34 -1.55 -4.58
CA ASN A 35 -16.80 -2.51 -5.60
C ASN A 35 -16.76 -3.98 -5.13
N ARG A 36 -15.99 -4.29 -4.09
CA ARG A 36 -15.90 -5.65 -3.55
C ARG A 36 -16.80 -5.78 -2.33
N LYS A 37 -17.75 -6.71 -2.40
CA LYS A 37 -18.52 -7.19 -1.25
C LYS A 37 -17.68 -8.20 -0.44
N SER A 38 -16.54 -7.76 0.09
CA SER A 38 -15.80 -8.56 1.07
C SER A 38 -16.43 -8.33 2.43
N GLU A 39 -16.53 -9.38 3.23
CA GLU A 39 -16.92 -9.27 4.63
C GLU A 39 -15.82 -8.54 5.40
N VAL A 40 -15.99 -7.24 5.52
CA VAL A 40 -15.12 -6.38 6.33
C VAL A 40 -15.67 -6.40 7.75
N PRO A 41 -14.86 -6.68 8.78
CA PRO A 41 -15.29 -6.58 10.16
C PRO A 41 -15.95 -5.25 10.49
N GLY A 42 -17.05 -5.27 11.26
CA GLY A 42 -17.88 -4.09 11.51
C GLY A 42 -17.21 -2.96 12.29
N ASN A 43 -16.06 -3.22 12.92
CA ASN A 43 -15.24 -2.24 13.63
C ASN A 43 -14.20 -1.54 12.76
N ILE A 44 -14.19 -1.79 11.45
CA ILE A 44 -13.27 -1.17 10.50
C ILE A 44 -13.95 0.02 9.81
N HIS A 45 -13.27 1.16 9.80
CA HIS A 45 -13.75 2.37 9.14
C HIS A 45 -13.52 2.28 7.63
N GLN A 46 -14.59 2.36 6.84
CA GLN A 46 -14.50 2.32 5.38
C GLN A 46 -14.58 3.73 4.80
N ILE A 47 -13.59 4.08 3.98
CA ILE A 47 -13.54 5.31 3.19
C ILE A 47 -13.74 4.92 1.73
N THR A 48 -14.91 5.22 1.18
CA THR A 48 -15.20 4.94 -0.24
C THR A 48 -14.70 6.08 -1.10
N ALA A 49 -13.63 5.83 -1.85
CA ALA A 49 -13.07 6.74 -2.85
C ALA A 49 -12.20 5.95 -3.84
N ASP A 50 -12.05 6.48 -5.04
CA ASP A 50 -11.03 6.00 -5.98
C ASP A 50 -9.72 6.76 -5.72
N ILE A 51 -8.68 6.06 -5.28
CA ILE A 51 -7.36 6.67 -5.05
C ILE A 51 -6.77 7.28 -6.34
N HIS A 52 -7.15 6.79 -7.52
CA HIS A 52 -6.73 7.37 -8.80
C HIS A 52 -7.42 8.71 -9.10
N ASN A 53 -8.54 9.02 -8.44
CA ASN A 53 -9.12 10.35 -8.41
C ASN A 53 -8.55 11.11 -7.19
N GLU A 54 -7.35 11.70 -7.38
CA GLU A 54 -6.58 12.36 -6.31
C GLU A 54 -7.40 13.44 -5.58
N LYS A 55 -8.25 14.18 -6.31
CA LYS A 55 -9.10 15.22 -5.72
C LYS A 55 -10.15 14.63 -4.77
N GLU A 56 -10.87 13.60 -5.21
CA GLU A 56 -11.85 12.89 -4.39
C GLU A 56 -11.21 12.27 -3.15
N ALA A 57 -10.06 11.60 -3.33
CA ALA A 57 -9.31 11.01 -2.24
C ALA A 57 -8.85 12.07 -1.22
N ALA A 58 -8.33 13.21 -1.69
CA ALA A 58 -7.90 14.31 -0.82
C ALA A 58 -9.06 14.90 -0.01
N GLU A 59 -10.24 15.07 -0.63
CA GLU A 59 -11.47 15.55 0.03
C GLU A 59 -11.92 14.57 1.12
N LYS A 60 -11.96 13.26 0.81
CA LYS A 60 -12.35 12.22 1.78
C LYS A 60 -11.37 12.04 2.94
N LEU A 61 -10.09 12.30 2.70
CA LEU A 61 -9.01 12.22 3.70
C LEU A 61 -8.75 13.56 4.40
N SER A 62 -9.59 14.58 4.14
CA SER A 62 -9.43 15.91 4.73
C SER A 62 -9.53 15.86 6.25
N GLY A 63 -8.58 16.50 6.95
CA GLY A 63 -8.53 16.52 8.42
C GLY A 63 -8.12 15.20 9.08
N MET A 64 -7.86 14.13 8.30
CA MET A 64 -7.42 12.85 8.84
C MET A 64 -5.90 12.77 8.90
N THR A 65 -5.39 12.12 9.95
CA THR A 65 -3.97 11.74 10.10
C THR A 65 -3.88 10.30 10.57
N PHE A 66 -2.78 9.64 10.20
CA PHE A 66 -2.57 8.22 10.46
C PHE A 66 -1.19 7.99 11.09
N ASP A 67 -1.06 6.96 11.91
CA ASP A 67 0.25 6.50 12.37
C ASP A 67 0.95 5.73 11.26
N VAL A 68 0.18 4.95 10.47
CA VAL A 68 0.71 4.22 9.31
C VAL A 68 -0.29 4.22 8.15
N VAL A 69 0.23 4.37 6.93
CA VAL A 69 -0.49 4.17 5.67
C VAL A 69 0.20 3.06 4.89
N SER A 70 -0.55 2.05 4.45
CA SER A 70 -0.03 0.94 3.66
C SER A 70 -0.73 0.88 2.31
N ASP A 71 0.03 0.97 1.20
CA ASP A 71 -0.51 0.86 -0.15
C ASP A 71 -0.21 -0.51 -0.77
N PHE A 72 -1.28 -1.22 -1.14
CA PHE A 72 -1.27 -2.52 -1.81
C PHE A 72 -1.55 -2.44 -3.31
N ILE A 73 -1.82 -1.25 -3.84
CA ILE A 73 -2.26 -1.06 -5.22
C ILE A 73 -1.45 -0.02 -6.02
N ALA A 74 -0.38 0.52 -5.46
CA ALA A 74 0.58 1.29 -6.23
C ALA A 74 1.47 0.34 -7.04
N PHE A 75 1.44 0.45 -8.36
CA PHE A 75 2.15 -0.44 -9.28
C PHE A 75 3.18 0.27 -10.15
N ASP A 76 3.23 1.59 -10.12
CA ASP A 76 4.14 2.44 -10.88
C ASP A 76 4.52 3.70 -10.11
N VAL A 77 5.51 4.43 -10.60
CA VAL A 77 6.03 5.64 -9.96
C VAL A 77 4.95 6.72 -9.83
N ALA A 78 4.10 6.88 -10.84
CA ALA A 78 3.01 7.88 -10.79
C ALA A 78 2.05 7.63 -9.62
N SER A 79 1.78 6.36 -9.32
CA SER A 79 0.97 5.96 -8.15
C SER A 79 1.65 6.34 -6.84
N VAL A 80 2.95 6.08 -6.71
CA VAL A 80 3.71 6.42 -5.48
C VAL A 80 3.87 7.92 -5.32
N GLU A 81 4.10 8.67 -6.40
CA GLU A 81 4.12 10.14 -6.38
C GLU A 81 2.79 10.73 -5.92
N ARG A 82 1.67 10.20 -6.41
CA ARG A 82 0.33 10.56 -5.94
C ARG A 82 0.20 10.32 -4.43
N ASP A 83 0.61 9.15 -3.97
CA ASP A 83 0.52 8.79 -2.56
C ASP A 83 1.40 9.69 -1.70
N TYR A 84 2.60 10.01 -2.16
CA TYR A 84 3.46 10.98 -1.50
C TYR A 84 2.76 12.34 -1.34
N ARG A 85 2.14 12.88 -2.42
CA ARG A 85 1.39 14.13 -2.34
C ARG A 85 0.23 14.08 -1.36
N LEU A 86 -0.49 12.95 -1.31
CA LEU A 86 -1.67 12.77 -0.45
C LEU A 86 -1.30 12.59 1.02
N PHE A 87 -0.19 11.93 1.34
CA PHE A 87 0.09 11.41 2.68
C PHE A 87 1.33 11.97 3.38
N LYS A 88 2.24 12.69 2.70
CA LYS A 88 3.49 13.20 3.29
C LYS A 88 3.30 13.98 4.60
N ASP A 89 2.19 14.71 4.74
CA ASP A 89 1.86 15.50 5.94
C ASP A 89 0.74 14.86 6.78
N LYS A 90 0.33 13.63 6.47
CA LYS A 90 -0.80 12.95 7.10
C LYS A 90 -0.42 11.62 7.75
N THR A 91 0.78 11.10 7.53
CA THR A 91 1.21 9.84 8.13
C THR A 91 2.61 9.95 8.72
N LYS A 92 2.86 9.18 9.79
CA LYS A 92 4.19 9.04 10.38
C LYS A 92 5.04 8.01 9.65
N GLN A 93 4.40 6.98 9.08
CA GLN A 93 5.04 5.92 8.32
C GLN A 93 4.22 5.59 7.08
N PHE A 94 4.87 5.50 5.93
CA PHE A 94 4.28 4.98 4.70
C PHE A 94 4.91 3.64 4.37
N ILE A 95 4.08 2.63 4.10
CA ILE A 95 4.50 1.28 3.73
C ILE A 95 4.06 1.03 2.30
N PHE A 96 5.03 0.91 1.41
CA PHE A 96 4.83 0.49 0.03
C PHE A 96 5.00 -1.03 -0.08
N ILE A 97 4.04 -1.70 -0.70
CA ILE A 97 4.13 -3.13 -0.94
C ILE A 97 4.81 -3.37 -2.28
N SER A 98 6.09 -3.72 -2.22
CA SER A 98 6.87 -4.09 -3.39
C SER A 98 6.60 -5.53 -3.85
N SER A 99 7.54 -6.18 -4.49
CA SER A 99 7.40 -7.54 -4.99
C SER A 99 8.72 -8.30 -4.96
N ALA A 100 8.68 -9.56 -4.57
CA ALA A 100 9.84 -10.47 -4.70
C ALA A 100 10.31 -10.64 -6.15
N SER A 101 9.47 -10.30 -7.14
CA SER A 101 9.86 -10.32 -8.55
C SER A 101 10.83 -9.19 -8.93
N ALA A 102 11.02 -8.19 -8.08
CA ALA A 102 11.98 -7.09 -8.29
C ALA A 102 13.44 -7.58 -8.20
N TYR A 103 13.70 -8.64 -7.44
CA TYR A 103 15.04 -9.19 -7.32
C TYR A 103 15.59 -9.74 -8.63
N ASN A 104 16.92 -9.72 -8.75
CA ASN A 104 17.66 -10.14 -9.96
C ASN A 104 17.18 -11.48 -10.53
N LYS A 105 17.04 -11.52 -11.85
CA LYS A 105 16.67 -12.73 -12.63
C LYS A 105 17.63 -12.90 -13.81
N PRO A 106 18.21 -14.12 -13.98
CA PRO A 106 18.09 -15.30 -13.12
C PRO A 106 18.71 -15.05 -11.73
N ALA A 107 18.21 -15.75 -10.71
CA ALA A 107 18.72 -15.62 -9.36
C ALA A 107 20.17 -16.12 -9.29
N ALA A 108 21.06 -15.30 -8.75
CA ALA A 108 22.48 -15.67 -8.55
C ALA A 108 22.68 -16.63 -7.36
N SER A 109 21.71 -16.68 -6.44
CA SER A 109 21.69 -17.56 -5.27
C SER A 109 20.25 -17.98 -4.97
N TYR A 110 20.08 -19.12 -4.32
CA TYR A 110 18.77 -19.54 -3.80
C TYR A 110 18.38 -18.78 -2.52
N VAL A 111 19.35 -18.16 -1.84
CA VAL A 111 19.10 -17.30 -0.70
C VAL A 111 18.96 -15.87 -1.17
N ILE A 112 17.77 -15.31 -0.99
CA ILE A 112 17.46 -13.92 -1.28
C ILE A 112 17.36 -13.16 0.05
N THR A 113 18.09 -12.05 0.13
CA THR A 113 18.14 -11.17 1.29
C THR A 113 17.89 -9.73 0.87
N GLU A 114 17.77 -8.80 1.81
CA GLU A 114 17.65 -7.36 1.52
C GLU A 114 18.84 -6.80 0.73
N GLY A 115 20.03 -7.40 0.86
CA GLY A 115 21.21 -7.04 0.08
C GLY A 115 21.23 -7.62 -1.35
N THR A 116 20.24 -8.41 -1.74
CA THR A 116 20.16 -8.96 -3.10
C THR A 116 19.77 -7.85 -4.08
N THR A 117 20.53 -7.76 -5.18
CA THR A 117 20.33 -6.73 -6.21
C THR A 117 18.91 -6.76 -6.78
N LEU A 118 18.30 -5.59 -6.89
CA LEU A 118 17.03 -5.39 -7.60
C LEU A 118 17.34 -5.21 -9.09
N ALA A 119 17.10 -6.22 -9.90
CA ALA A 119 17.39 -6.19 -11.33
C ALA A 119 16.62 -7.28 -12.08
N ASN A 120 15.36 -7.04 -12.38
CA ASN A 120 14.57 -7.93 -13.22
C ASN A 120 14.14 -7.22 -14.51
N PRO A 121 14.90 -7.37 -15.63
CA PRO A 121 14.59 -6.70 -16.88
C PRO A 121 13.46 -7.37 -17.67
N HIS A 122 13.06 -8.60 -17.32
CA HIS A 122 12.19 -9.45 -18.14
C HIS A 122 10.70 -9.14 -17.98
N TRP A 123 10.29 -8.45 -16.90
CA TRP A 123 8.90 -8.18 -16.61
C TRP A 123 8.68 -6.70 -16.28
N GLU A 124 7.78 -6.04 -17.00
CA GLU A 124 7.45 -4.62 -16.81
C GLU A 124 7.00 -4.30 -15.38
N TYR A 125 6.14 -5.15 -14.82
CA TYR A 125 5.70 -5.02 -13.45
C TYR A 125 6.88 -4.96 -12.46
N SER A 126 7.89 -5.80 -12.65
CA SER A 126 9.08 -5.82 -11.79
C SER A 126 9.91 -4.54 -11.95
N ARG A 127 10.09 -4.06 -13.19
CA ARG A 127 10.78 -2.78 -13.46
C ARG A 127 10.06 -1.61 -12.80
N ASN A 128 8.73 -1.59 -12.89
CA ASN A 128 7.92 -0.56 -12.26
C ASN A 128 8.03 -0.60 -10.73
N LYS A 129 8.04 -1.79 -10.12
CA LYS A 129 8.25 -1.93 -8.67
C LYS A 129 9.64 -1.45 -8.23
N ILE A 130 10.69 -1.76 -9.00
CA ILE A 130 12.05 -1.26 -8.77
C ILE A 130 12.06 0.28 -8.82
N ALA A 131 11.49 0.86 -9.88
CA ALA A 131 11.42 2.31 -10.01
C ALA A 131 10.63 2.99 -8.86
N CYS A 132 9.61 2.34 -8.34
CA CYS A 132 8.89 2.82 -7.14
C CYS A 132 9.80 2.82 -5.90
N GLU A 133 10.60 1.78 -5.70
CA GLU A 133 11.56 1.73 -4.59
C GLU A 133 12.64 2.81 -4.73
N GLU A 134 13.19 2.99 -5.93
CA GLU A 134 14.17 4.05 -6.22
C GLU A 134 13.62 5.47 -5.98
N PHE A 135 12.33 5.68 -6.19
CA PHE A 135 11.67 6.95 -5.90
C PHE A 135 11.51 7.20 -4.40
N LEU A 136 11.31 6.14 -3.60
CA LEU A 136 11.03 6.24 -2.16
C LEU A 136 12.29 6.33 -1.30
N PHE A 137 13.43 5.87 -1.79
CA PHE A 137 14.71 5.78 -1.06
C PHE A 137 15.81 6.59 -1.71
#